data_21a7d2a6756f6aa7d43c73a2836d1e66
#
_entry.id   21a7d2a6756f6aa7d43c73a2836d1e66
#
_cell.length_a   1.000
_cell.length_b   1.000
_cell.length_c   1.000
_cell.angle_alpha   90.00
_cell.angle_beta   90.00
_cell.angle_gamma   90.00
#
_symmetry.space_group_name_H-M   'P 1'
#
loop_
_entity.id
_entity.type
_entity.pdbx_description
1 polymer ?
#
loop_
_entity_poly.entity_id
_entity_poly.type
_entity_poly.pdbx_seq_one_letter_code
_entity_poly.pdbx_strand_id
1 'polypeptide(L)'
;MLKNPQDRRAKRTAMQIKECMFSLMEHKAIHEVSVAEICRACQINRATFYDHCRDVFDLVQDMEGDILIRLRELMDSVTPEDTPSQEVSRLFFAFLRQHRLALRLLLNGERSREFSRRLDEQIMPFFEGKARQNYIVPADMEREFQFALRFAATGYYRFFLQSMESGEEDYGEEARVCAMLSDASLSCLFERKQERLGNQSEL
;
A
#
# COMPACT_ATOMS: atom_id res chain seq x y z
N MET A 1 -2.12 2.75 24.29
CA MET A 1 -0.94 3.62 24.52
C MET A 1 0.16 2.77 25.13
N LEU A 2 1.22 2.44 24.39
CA LEU A 2 2.35 1.65 24.93
C LEU A 2 2.98 2.39 26.11
N LYS A 3 3.10 1.74 27.27
CA LYS A 3 3.66 2.34 28.48
C LYS A 3 5.13 2.73 28.32
N ASN A 4 5.87 2.08 27.41
CA ASN A 4 7.24 2.42 27.04
C ASN A 4 7.54 1.98 25.59
N PRO A 5 7.46 2.88 24.57
CA PRO A 5 7.70 2.52 23.16
C PRO A 5 9.14 2.06 22.87
N GLN A 6 10.09 2.33 23.76
CA GLN A 6 11.48 1.92 23.62
C GLN A 6 11.80 0.57 24.30
N ASP A 7 10.88 0.01 25.06
CA ASP A 7 11.08 -1.30 25.68
C ASP A 7 11.05 -2.42 24.63
N ARG A 8 12.19 -3.06 24.43
CA ARG A 8 12.35 -4.18 23.49
C ARG A 8 11.37 -5.33 23.76
N ARG A 9 11.04 -5.59 25.02
CA ARG A 9 10.11 -6.64 25.43
C ARG A 9 8.69 -6.26 25.00
N ALA A 10 8.27 -5.01 25.24
CA ALA A 10 6.96 -4.50 24.84
C ALA A 10 6.78 -4.55 23.32
N LYS A 11 7.81 -4.12 22.55
CA LYS A 11 7.79 -4.21 21.08
C LYS A 11 7.66 -5.65 20.60
N ARG A 12 8.41 -6.58 21.19
CA ARG A 12 8.33 -8.01 20.84
C ARG A 12 6.93 -8.58 21.12
N THR A 13 6.35 -8.26 22.26
CA THR A 13 4.98 -8.69 22.62
C THR A 13 3.95 -8.10 21.65
N ALA A 14 4.06 -6.81 21.30
CA ALA A 14 3.16 -6.19 20.32
C ALA A 14 3.25 -6.88 18.94
N MET A 15 4.45 -7.20 18.45
CA MET A 15 4.63 -7.95 17.20
C MET A 15 3.99 -9.35 17.31
N GLN A 16 4.21 -10.08 18.38
CA GLN A 16 3.63 -11.40 18.61
C GLN A 16 2.10 -11.36 18.61
N ILE A 17 1.49 -10.34 19.22
CA ILE A 17 0.03 -10.14 19.21
C ILE A 17 -0.47 -9.94 17.78
N LYS A 18 0.21 -9.13 16.96
CA LYS A 18 -0.15 -8.91 15.55
C LYS A 18 -0.01 -10.18 14.71
N GLU A 19 1.05 -10.95 14.89
CA GLU A 19 1.26 -12.24 14.21
C GLU A 19 0.15 -13.24 14.55
N CYS A 20 -0.22 -13.36 15.84
CA CYS A 20 -1.34 -14.20 16.25
C CYS A 20 -2.68 -13.74 15.64
N MET A 21 -2.92 -12.42 15.59
CA MET A 21 -4.12 -11.87 14.96
C MET A 21 -4.16 -12.19 13.47
N PHE A 22 -3.05 -12.04 12.73
CA PHE A 22 -2.98 -12.44 11.33
C PHE A 22 -3.33 -13.92 11.14
N SER A 23 -2.77 -14.81 11.96
CA SER A 23 -3.08 -16.24 11.88
C SER A 23 -4.56 -16.56 12.16
N LEU A 24 -5.19 -15.86 13.10
CA LEU A 24 -6.61 -16.02 13.37
C LEU A 24 -7.48 -15.49 12.21
N MET A 25 -7.09 -14.36 11.61
CA MET A 25 -7.81 -13.77 10.46
C MET A 25 -7.73 -14.62 9.19
N GLU A 26 -6.81 -15.56 9.08
CA GLU A 26 -6.78 -16.53 7.96
C GLU A 26 -8.03 -17.43 7.94
N HIS A 27 -8.66 -17.62 9.10
CA HIS A 27 -9.73 -18.60 9.29
C HIS A 27 -11.03 -18.00 9.81
N LYS A 28 -11.01 -16.73 10.26
CA LYS A 28 -12.15 -16.07 10.91
C LYS A 28 -12.26 -14.61 10.47
N ALA A 29 -13.48 -14.11 10.41
CA ALA A 29 -13.72 -12.67 10.27
C ALA A 29 -13.32 -11.92 11.57
N ILE A 30 -12.96 -10.64 11.45
CA ILE A 30 -12.46 -9.82 12.57
C ILE A 30 -13.44 -9.84 13.77
N HIS A 31 -14.75 -9.73 13.50
CA HIS A 31 -15.79 -9.70 14.54
C HIS A 31 -15.97 -11.04 15.28
N GLU A 32 -15.50 -12.14 14.70
CA GLU A 32 -15.53 -13.47 15.31
C GLU A 32 -14.31 -13.74 16.21
N VAL A 33 -13.27 -12.90 16.12
CA VAL A 33 -12.04 -13.05 16.91
C VAL A 33 -12.23 -12.37 18.27
N SER A 34 -12.01 -13.12 19.35
CA SER A 34 -12.06 -12.60 20.72
C SER A 34 -10.66 -12.35 21.28
N VAL A 35 -10.56 -11.38 22.23
CA VAL A 35 -9.33 -11.14 23.00
C VAL A 35 -8.83 -12.42 23.69
N ALA A 36 -9.77 -13.29 24.15
CA ALA A 36 -9.41 -14.56 24.80
C ALA A 36 -8.69 -15.53 23.84
N GLU A 37 -9.10 -15.57 22.56
CA GLU A 37 -8.45 -16.39 21.54
C GLU A 37 -7.06 -15.84 21.19
N ILE A 38 -6.93 -14.53 21.03
CA ILE A 38 -5.64 -13.88 20.80
C ILE A 38 -4.69 -14.19 21.96
N CYS A 39 -5.12 -13.99 23.21
CA CYS A 39 -4.32 -14.26 24.40
C CYS A 39 -3.87 -15.72 24.47
N ARG A 40 -4.75 -16.67 24.10
CA ARG A 40 -4.44 -18.10 24.07
C ARG A 40 -3.41 -18.41 22.97
N ALA A 41 -3.61 -17.88 21.77
CA ALA A 41 -2.69 -18.07 20.64
C ALA A 41 -1.31 -17.50 20.93
N CYS A 42 -1.23 -16.31 21.53
CA CYS A 42 0.02 -15.66 21.90
C CYS A 42 0.66 -16.17 23.22
N GLN A 43 -0.05 -17.03 23.98
CA GLN A 43 0.37 -17.45 25.33
C GLN A 43 0.62 -16.28 26.30
N ILE A 44 -0.24 -15.26 26.26
CA ILE A 44 -0.21 -14.09 27.15
C ILE A 44 -1.48 -14.02 27.98
N ASN A 45 -1.44 -13.28 29.08
CA ASN A 45 -2.64 -12.99 29.86
C ASN A 45 -3.39 -11.75 29.29
N ARG A 46 -4.65 -11.57 29.70
CA ARG A 46 -5.48 -10.44 29.24
C ARG A 46 -4.91 -9.09 29.65
N ALA A 47 -4.28 -8.97 30.82
CA ALA A 47 -3.68 -7.71 31.26
C ALA A 47 -2.57 -7.30 30.30
N THR A 48 -1.72 -8.26 29.89
CA THR A 48 -0.68 -8.00 28.87
C THR A 48 -1.28 -7.54 27.53
N PHE A 49 -2.39 -8.14 27.09
CA PHE A 49 -3.08 -7.67 25.88
C PHE A 49 -3.54 -6.22 26.02
N TYR A 50 -4.23 -5.91 27.14
CA TYR A 50 -4.76 -4.57 27.39
C TYR A 50 -3.69 -3.52 27.70
N ASP A 51 -2.46 -3.92 28.03
CA ASP A 51 -1.31 -3.03 28.06
C ASP A 51 -0.91 -2.53 26.66
N HIS A 52 -1.28 -3.26 25.58
CA HIS A 52 -0.95 -2.95 24.19
C HIS A 52 -2.13 -2.40 23.38
N CYS A 53 -3.31 -3.02 23.49
CA CYS A 53 -4.48 -2.72 22.68
C CYS A 53 -5.73 -2.63 23.58
N ARG A 54 -6.68 -1.74 23.22
CA ARG A 54 -7.95 -1.60 23.93
C ARG A 54 -8.93 -2.74 23.64
N ASP A 55 -8.95 -3.19 22.40
CA ASP A 55 -9.80 -4.25 21.87
C ASP A 55 -9.22 -4.82 20.56
N VAL A 56 -9.94 -5.77 19.95
CA VAL A 56 -9.54 -6.38 18.67
C VAL A 56 -9.54 -5.37 17.52
N PHE A 57 -10.47 -4.42 17.51
CA PHE A 57 -10.54 -3.41 16.45
C PHE A 57 -9.40 -2.41 16.53
N ASP A 58 -9.01 -2.02 17.75
CA ASP A 58 -7.83 -1.18 18.01
C ASP A 58 -6.54 -1.87 17.52
N LEU A 59 -6.42 -3.19 17.76
CA LEU A 59 -5.32 -3.99 17.25
C LEU A 59 -5.27 -4.00 15.71
N VAL A 60 -6.41 -4.21 15.05
CA VAL A 60 -6.48 -4.20 13.58
C VAL A 60 -6.14 -2.82 13.02
N GLN A 61 -6.62 -1.75 13.65
CA GLN A 61 -6.30 -0.39 13.26
C GLN A 61 -4.79 -0.08 13.40
N ASP A 62 -4.13 -0.63 14.43
CA ASP A 62 -2.69 -0.53 14.59
C ASP A 62 -1.93 -1.31 13.51
N MET A 63 -2.42 -2.50 13.12
CA MET A 63 -1.88 -3.28 11.99
C MET A 63 -2.04 -2.56 10.64
N GLU A 64 -3.19 -1.92 10.39
CA GLU A 64 -3.41 -1.05 9.23
C GLU A 64 -2.40 0.12 9.22
N GLY A 65 -2.20 0.74 10.40
CA GLY A 65 -1.25 1.84 10.57
C GLY A 65 0.19 1.45 10.23
N ASP A 66 0.63 0.26 10.64
CA ASP A 66 1.97 -0.25 10.32
C ASP A 66 2.19 -0.35 8.80
N ILE A 67 1.21 -0.85 8.06
CA ILE A 67 1.29 -0.95 6.59
C ILE A 67 1.39 0.44 5.96
N LEU A 68 0.57 1.39 6.42
CA LEU A 68 0.58 2.76 5.91
C LEU A 68 1.91 3.48 6.20
N ILE A 69 2.50 3.27 7.39
CA ILE A 69 3.81 3.82 7.74
C ILE A 69 4.89 3.27 6.80
N ARG A 70 4.94 1.95 6.60
CA ARG A 70 5.93 1.31 5.72
C ARG A 70 5.76 1.72 4.26
N LEU A 71 4.52 1.89 3.81
CA LEU A 71 4.23 2.41 2.48
C LEU A 71 4.74 3.85 2.31
N ARG A 72 4.56 4.69 3.32
CA ARG A 72 5.10 6.06 3.33
C ARG A 72 6.63 6.05 3.28
N GLU A 73 7.28 5.24 4.12
CA GLU A 73 8.73 5.08 4.11
C GLU A 73 9.26 4.66 2.72
N LEU A 74 8.54 3.75 2.04
CA LEU A 74 8.86 3.39 0.66
C LEU A 74 8.75 4.59 -0.28
N MET A 75 7.64 5.33 -0.25
CA MET A 75 7.42 6.49 -1.12
C MET A 75 8.44 7.61 -0.86
N ASP A 76 8.79 7.85 0.41
CA ASP A 76 9.80 8.83 0.81
C ASP A 76 11.23 8.42 0.37
N SER A 77 11.48 7.12 0.19
CA SER A 77 12.76 6.60 -0.33
C SER A 77 12.93 6.73 -1.84
N VAL A 78 11.83 6.96 -2.55
CA VAL A 78 11.83 7.15 -4.00
C VAL A 78 11.98 8.62 -4.33
N THR A 79 13.05 8.99 -5.02
CA THR A 79 13.20 10.35 -5.57
C THR A 79 12.37 10.45 -6.84
N PRO A 80 11.24 11.20 -6.86
CA PRO A 80 10.34 11.18 -8.01
C PRO A 80 11.00 11.63 -9.31
N GLU A 81 12.01 12.52 -9.24
CA GLU A 81 12.71 13.12 -10.38
C GLU A 81 13.66 12.14 -11.05
N ASP A 82 14.37 11.31 -10.27
CA ASP A 82 15.45 10.47 -10.75
C ASP A 82 15.08 9.01 -10.97
N THR A 83 13.92 8.57 -10.41
CA THR A 83 13.54 7.16 -10.45
C THR A 83 12.63 6.87 -11.66
N PRO A 84 13.05 6.02 -12.61
CA PRO A 84 12.19 5.60 -13.73
C PRO A 84 10.86 4.98 -13.28
N SER A 85 9.78 5.18 -14.05
CA SER A 85 8.45 4.65 -13.73
C SER A 85 8.45 3.13 -13.54
N GLN A 86 9.27 2.40 -14.31
CA GLN A 86 9.44 0.96 -14.18
C GLN A 86 10.05 0.57 -12.83
N GLU A 87 11.04 1.33 -12.34
CA GLU A 87 11.66 1.07 -11.04
C GLU A 87 10.71 1.38 -9.89
N VAL A 88 9.92 2.47 -9.99
CA VAL A 88 8.86 2.77 -9.04
C VAL A 88 7.87 1.61 -8.95
N SER A 89 7.42 1.10 -10.11
CA SER A 89 6.52 -0.06 -10.16
C SER A 89 7.14 -1.31 -9.52
N ARG A 90 8.42 -1.59 -9.83
CA ARG A 90 9.14 -2.73 -9.24
C ARG A 90 9.21 -2.65 -7.72
N LEU A 91 9.53 -1.49 -7.17
CA LEU A 91 9.61 -1.26 -5.73
C LEU A 91 8.23 -1.41 -5.07
N PHE A 92 7.19 -0.89 -5.72
CA PHE A 92 5.82 -1.01 -5.25
C PHE A 92 5.35 -2.47 -5.23
N PHE A 93 5.58 -3.23 -6.28
CA PHE A 93 5.25 -4.66 -6.33
C PHE A 93 6.07 -5.47 -5.31
N ALA A 94 7.33 -5.13 -5.09
CA ALA A 94 8.15 -5.77 -4.04
C ALA A 94 7.57 -5.51 -2.64
N PHE A 95 7.10 -4.29 -2.37
CA PHE A 95 6.40 -3.94 -1.15
C PHE A 95 5.10 -4.76 -0.98
N LEU A 96 4.29 -4.81 -2.02
CA LEU A 96 3.03 -5.56 -2.02
C LEU A 96 3.28 -7.05 -1.74
N ARG A 97 4.30 -7.64 -2.36
CA ARG A 97 4.72 -9.04 -2.12
C ARG A 97 5.16 -9.25 -0.67
N GLN A 98 5.99 -8.37 -0.15
CA GLN A 98 6.49 -8.45 1.23
C GLN A 98 5.35 -8.42 2.25
N HIS A 99 4.27 -7.68 1.97
CA HIS A 99 3.14 -7.47 2.86
C HIS A 99 1.87 -8.20 2.41
N ARG A 100 1.99 -9.18 1.47
CA ARG A 100 0.85 -9.82 0.81
C ARG A 100 -0.22 -10.37 1.77
N LEU A 101 0.20 -11.06 2.83
CA LEU A 101 -0.74 -11.65 3.79
C LEU A 101 -1.53 -10.57 4.53
N ALA A 102 -0.84 -9.57 5.06
CA ALA A 102 -1.46 -8.46 5.76
C ALA A 102 -2.44 -7.71 4.85
N LEU A 103 -1.99 -7.36 3.64
CA LEU A 103 -2.82 -6.66 2.66
C LEU A 103 -4.04 -7.49 2.26
N ARG A 104 -3.88 -8.80 1.98
CA ARG A 104 -5.01 -9.69 1.66
C ARG A 104 -6.07 -9.70 2.76
N LEU A 105 -5.64 -9.83 4.01
CA LEU A 105 -6.56 -9.92 5.15
C LEU A 105 -7.24 -8.58 5.46
N LEU A 106 -6.50 -7.46 5.37
CA LEU A 106 -7.02 -6.13 5.64
C LEU A 106 -7.92 -5.62 4.50
N LEU A 107 -7.62 -5.98 3.24
CA LEU A 107 -8.37 -5.52 2.07
C LEU A 107 -9.61 -6.36 1.74
N ASN A 108 -9.66 -7.61 2.19
CA ASN A 108 -10.84 -8.48 2.06
C ASN A 108 -11.72 -8.51 3.33
N GLY A 109 -11.30 -7.85 4.40
CA GLY A 109 -12.01 -7.80 5.67
C GLY A 109 -13.18 -6.79 5.67
N GLU A 110 -13.93 -6.78 6.76
CA GLU A 110 -15.09 -5.89 6.95
C GLU A 110 -14.74 -4.41 6.92
N ARG A 111 -13.51 -4.06 7.28
CA ARG A 111 -12.98 -2.69 7.26
C ARG A 111 -12.27 -2.32 5.95
N SER A 112 -12.33 -3.18 4.94
CA SER A 112 -11.62 -3.01 3.67
C SER A 112 -11.85 -1.66 3.00
N ARG A 113 -13.07 -1.11 3.08
CA ARG A 113 -13.39 0.22 2.50
C ARG A 113 -12.61 1.35 3.17
N GLU A 114 -12.56 1.35 4.50
CA GLU A 114 -11.87 2.38 5.26
C GLU A 114 -10.35 2.29 5.06
N PHE A 115 -9.81 1.08 5.11
CA PHE A 115 -8.39 0.85 4.86
C PHE A 115 -8.00 1.18 3.41
N SER A 116 -8.82 0.78 2.41
CA SER A 116 -8.60 1.15 1.00
C SER A 116 -8.61 2.67 0.81
N ARG A 117 -9.56 3.39 1.43
CA ARG A 117 -9.61 4.85 1.38
C ARG A 117 -8.33 5.49 1.92
N ARG A 118 -7.83 5.01 3.06
CA ARG A 118 -6.58 5.49 3.68
C ARG A 118 -5.35 5.18 2.82
N LEU A 119 -5.32 4.03 2.15
CA LEU A 119 -4.30 3.69 1.17
C LEU A 119 -4.33 4.65 -0.01
N ASP A 120 -5.51 4.88 -0.61
CA ASP A 120 -5.69 5.79 -1.74
C ASP A 120 -5.25 7.22 -1.37
N GLU A 121 -5.67 7.72 -0.20
CA GLU A 121 -5.28 9.04 0.29
C GLU A 121 -3.76 9.22 0.42
N GLN A 122 -3.04 8.13 0.67
CA GLN A 122 -1.58 8.15 0.79
C GLN A 122 -0.88 7.95 -0.56
N ILE A 123 -1.40 7.07 -1.41
CA ILE A 123 -0.77 6.68 -2.68
C ILE A 123 -1.01 7.71 -3.79
N MET A 124 -2.24 8.24 -3.89
CA MET A 124 -2.63 9.10 -4.99
C MET A 124 -1.78 10.37 -5.13
N PRO A 125 -1.44 11.11 -4.04
CA PRO A 125 -0.58 12.28 -4.15
C PRO A 125 0.82 11.96 -4.68
N PHE A 126 1.37 10.78 -4.34
CA PHE A 126 2.67 10.33 -4.84
C PHE A 126 2.63 10.10 -6.35
N PHE A 127 1.66 9.35 -6.85
CA PHE A 127 1.51 9.09 -8.29
C PHE A 127 1.15 10.35 -9.07
N GLU A 128 0.34 11.24 -8.50
CA GLU A 128 0.04 12.53 -9.09
C GLU A 128 1.30 13.39 -9.23
N GLY A 129 2.10 13.51 -8.18
CA GLY A 129 3.38 14.22 -8.22
C GLY A 129 4.30 13.67 -9.30
N LYS A 130 4.43 12.34 -9.36
CA LYS A 130 5.25 11.65 -10.37
C LYS A 130 4.74 11.91 -11.80
N ALA A 131 3.42 11.82 -12.03
CA ALA A 131 2.84 12.09 -13.34
C ALA A 131 3.03 13.55 -13.77
N ARG A 132 2.81 14.52 -12.87
CA ARG A 132 3.01 15.95 -13.16
C ARG A 132 4.47 16.33 -13.42
N GLN A 133 5.43 15.54 -12.95
CA GLN A 133 6.84 15.72 -13.32
C GLN A 133 7.12 15.31 -14.76
N ASN A 134 6.49 14.22 -15.22
CA ASN A 134 6.75 13.62 -16.50
C ASN A 134 5.90 14.18 -17.64
N TYR A 135 4.70 14.70 -17.33
CA TYR A 135 3.71 15.13 -18.30
C TYR A 135 3.34 16.61 -18.15
N ILE A 136 3.02 17.24 -19.28
CA ILE A 136 2.44 18.59 -19.33
C ILE A 136 0.93 18.42 -19.23
N VAL A 137 0.34 18.93 -18.15
CA VAL A 137 -1.11 18.88 -17.89
C VAL A 137 -1.69 20.29 -18.11
N PRO A 138 -2.43 20.53 -19.20
CA PRO A 138 -3.14 21.80 -19.40
C PRO A 138 -4.21 22.02 -18.31
N ALA A 139 -4.41 23.27 -17.93
CA ALA A 139 -5.34 23.60 -16.82
C ALA A 139 -6.80 23.23 -17.13
N ASP A 140 -7.18 23.21 -18.40
CA ASP A 140 -8.50 22.82 -18.88
C ASP A 140 -8.68 21.29 -18.99
N MET A 141 -7.62 20.51 -18.84
CA MET A 141 -7.63 19.04 -18.87
C MET A 141 -7.40 18.39 -17.48
N GLU A 142 -7.59 19.15 -16.42
CA GLU A 142 -7.35 18.64 -15.05
C GLU A 142 -8.27 17.46 -14.69
N ARG A 143 -9.52 17.49 -15.16
CA ARG A 143 -10.49 16.43 -14.92
C ARG A 143 -10.08 15.11 -15.59
N GLU A 144 -9.64 15.18 -16.84
CA GLU A 144 -9.16 14.06 -17.63
C GLU A 144 -7.87 13.47 -17.01
N PHE A 145 -6.99 14.33 -16.53
CA PHE A 145 -5.78 13.92 -15.82
C PHE A 145 -6.11 13.12 -14.55
N GLN A 146 -6.99 13.64 -13.70
CA GLN A 146 -7.40 12.94 -12.47
C GLN A 146 -8.11 11.61 -12.79
N PHE A 147 -8.87 11.56 -13.89
CA PHE A 147 -9.53 10.33 -14.33
C PHE A 147 -8.51 9.28 -14.80
N ALA A 148 -7.56 9.65 -15.66
CA ALA A 148 -6.51 8.77 -16.15
C ALA A 148 -5.63 8.22 -15.01
N LEU A 149 -5.27 9.10 -14.06
CA LEU A 149 -4.49 8.73 -12.89
C LEU A 149 -5.21 7.70 -12.01
N ARG A 150 -6.49 7.93 -11.70
CA ARG A 150 -7.33 6.99 -10.92
C ARG A 150 -7.54 5.66 -11.65
N PHE A 151 -7.73 5.70 -12.94
CA PHE A 151 -7.85 4.49 -13.77
C PHE A 151 -6.59 3.63 -13.69
N ALA A 152 -5.42 4.25 -13.86
CA ALA A 152 -4.13 3.57 -13.71
C ALA A 152 -3.95 2.99 -12.30
N ALA A 153 -4.17 3.78 -11.25
CA ALA A 153 -4.03 3.33 -9.86
C ALA A 153 -4.98 2.17 -9.52
N THR A 154 -6.24 2.23 -9.98
CA THR A 154 -7.22 1.15 -9.79
C THR A 154 -6.79 -0.12 -10.52
N GLY A 155 -6.23 0.01 -11.73
CA GLY A 155 -5.69 -1.11 -12.50
C GLY A 155 -4.56 -1.82 -11.74
N TYR A 156 -3.60 -1.07 -11.21
CA TYR A 156 -2.52 -1.60 -10.36
C TYR A 156 -3.06 -2.40 -9.17
N TYR A 157 -3.97 -1.79 -8.45
CA TYR A 157 -4.53 -2.39 -7.25
C TYR A 157 -5.31 -3.68 -7.53
N ARG A 158 -6.19 -3.65 -8.52
CA ARG A 158 -6.99 -4.83 -8.91
C ARG A 158 -6.12 -5.96 -9.44
N PHE A 159 -5.14 -5.62 -10.25
CA PHE A 159 -4.20 -6.59 -10.79
C PHE A 159 -3.39 -7.27 -9.66
N PHE A 160 -2.90 -6.46 -8.70
CA PHE A 160 -2.20 -6.97 -7.54
C PHE A 160 -3.06 -7.92 -6.68
N LEU A 161 -4.31 -7.55 -6.38
CA LEU A 161 -5.22 -8.44 -5.64
C LEU A 161 -5.41 -9.79 -6.35
N GLN A 162 -5.56 -9.77 -7.66
CA GLN A 162 -5.70 -10.97 -8.47
C GLN A 162 -4.41 -11.83 -8.46
N SER A 163 -3.26 -11.20 -8.57
CA SER A 163 -1.96 -11.89 -8.52
C SER A 163 -1.68 -12.54 -7.15
N MET A 164 -2.19 -11.95 -6.06
CA MET A 164 -2.11 -12.59 -4.74
C MET A 164 -2.88 -13.91 -4.64
N GLU A 165 -3.96 -14.05 -5.40
CA GLU A 165 -4.77 -15.28 -5.44
C GLU A 165 -4.12 -16.37 -6.29
N SER A 166 -3.35 -16.01 -7.31
CA SER A 166 -2.69 -16.98 -8.22
C SER A 166 -1.50 -17.71 -7.60
N GLY A 167 -0.95 -17.18 -6.49
CA GLY A 167 0.20 -17.79 -5.80
C GLY A 167 1.54 -17.57 -6.51
N GLU A 168 1.61 -16.75 -7.55
CA GLU A 168 2.85 -16.36 -8.21
C GLU A 168 3.77 -15.59 -7.24
N GLU A 169 5.06 -15.92 -7.30
CA GLU A 169 6.06 -15.33 -6.40
C GLU A 169 6.89 -14.23 -7.07
N ASP A 170 6.94 -14.18 -8.40
CA ASP A 170 7.67 -13.17 -9.17
C ASP A 170 6.70 -12.26 -9.91
N TYR A 171 6.69 -10.98 -9.53
CA TYR A 171 5.88 -9.92 -10.13
C TYR A 171 6.68 -8.98 -11.04
N GLY A 172 7.84 -9.43 -11.52
CA GLY A 172 8.71 -8.58 -12.34
C GLY A 172 8.09 -8.20 -13.68
N GLU A 173 7.45 -9.16 -14.35
CA GLU A 173 6.73 -8.91 -15.60
C GLU A 173 5.48 -8.06 -15.39
N GLU A 174 4.71 -8.35 -14.36
CA GLU A 174 3.53 -7.57 -13.99
C GLU A 174 3.86 -6.13 -13.68
N ALA A 175 4.92 -5.90 -12.90
CA ALA A 175 5.40 -4.54 -12.60
C ALA A 175 5.78 -3.79 -13.87
N ARG A 176 6.43 -4.47 -14.82
CA ARG A 176 6.81 -3.92 -16.13
C ARG A 176 5.58 -3.57 -16.95
N VAL A 177 4.62 -4.49 -17.07
CA VAL A 177 3.39 -4.28 -17.85
C VAL A 177 2.55 -3.17 -17.23
N CYS A 178 2.38 -3.14 -15.91
CA CYS A 178 1.67 -2.08 -15.22
C CYS A 178 2.32 -0.71 -15.45
N ALA A 179 3.65 -0.61 -15.39
CA ALA A 179 4.36 0.63 -15.70
C ALA A 179 4.09 1.10 -17.12
N MET A 180 4.16 0.19 -18.10
CA MET A 180 3.89 0.48 -19.51
C MET A 180 2.44 0.94 -19.74
N LEU A 181 1.46 0.27 -19.13
CA LEU A 181 0.04 0.63 -19.27
C LEU A 181 -0.26 1.99 -18.65
N SER A 182 0.32 2.30 -17.49
CA SER A 182 0.17 3.60 -16.85
C SER A 182 0.77 4.72 -17.68
N ASP A 183 1.97 4.50 -18.20
CA ASP A 183 2.65 5.43 -19.10
C ASP A 183 1.84 5.62 -20.41
N ALA A 184 1.34 4.55 -21.00
CA ALA A 184 0.52 4.60 -22.20
C ALA A 184 -0.79 5.38 -21.97
N SER A 185 -1.47 5.16 -20.85
CA SER A 185 -2.73 5.84 -20.52
C SER A 185 -2.54 7.36 -20.38
N LEU A 186 -1.44 7.80 -19.83
CA LEU A 186 -1.12 9.23 -19.71
C LEU A 186 -0.61 9.83 -21.02
N SER A 187 0.29 9.13 -21.74
CA SER A 187 0.86 9.63 -23.00
C SER A 187 -0.15 9.71 -24.16
N CYS A 188 -1.28 8.98 -24.07
CA CYS A 188 -2.40 9.16 -25.00
C CYS A 188 -3.13 10.50 -24.87
N LEU A 189 -3.06 11.13 -23.70
CA LEU A 189 -3.77 12.36 -23.37
C LEU A 189 -2.86 13.56 -23.20
N PHE A 190 -1.60 13.35 -22.78
CA PHE A 190 -0.71 14.40 -22.34
C PHE A 190 0.68 14.26 -22.99
N GLU A 191 1.28 15.41 -23.35
CA GLU A 191 2.62 15.50 -23.90
C GLU A 191 3.67 15.24 -22.81
N ARG A 192 4.69 14.43 -23.11
CA ARG A 192 5.85 14.22 -22.23
C ARG A 192 6.76 15.44 -22.24
N LYS A 193 7.20 15.88 -21.07
CA LYS A 193 8.11 17.04 -20.94
C LYS A 193 9.45 16.82 -21.64
N GLN A 194 9.98 15.60 -21.64
CA GLN A 194 11.24 15.27 -22.31
C GLN A 194 11.17 15.39 -23.84
N GLU A 195 10.05 15.01 -24.46
CA GLU A 195 9.84 15.13 -25.90
C GLU A 195 9.80 16.58 -26.35
N ARG A 196 9.24 17.48 -25.52
CA ARG A 196 9.19 18.91 -25.80
C ARG A 196 10.57 19.57 -25.76
N LEU A 197 11.44 19.17 -24.84
CA LEU A 197 12.82 19.70 -24.76
C LEU A 197 13.69 19.25 -25.93
N GLY A 198 13.49 18.02 -26.44
CA GLY A 198 14.17 17.50 -27.64
C GLY A 198 13.80 18.29 -28.90
N ASN A 199 12.49 18.55 -29.08
CA ASN A 199 12.00 19.30 -30.24
C ASN A 199 12.42 20.81 -30.26
N GLN A 200 12.73 21.38 -29.10
CA GLN A 200 13.23 22.78 -29.01
C GLN A 200 14.73 22.91 -29.27
N SER A 201 15.50 21.82 -29.20
CA SER A 201 16.93 21.81 -29.46
C SER A 201 17.29 21.55 -30.95
N GLU A 202 16.28 21.20 -31.76
CA GLU A 202 16.46 20.97 -33.23
C GLU A 202 15.98 22.15 -34.09
N LEU A 203 15.57 23.28 -33.49
CA LEU A 203 15.21 24.55 -34.17
C LEU A 203 16.26 25.64 -33.89
#